data_0255138403df3ce0775f5bda3ae4983d
#
_entry.id   0255138403df3ce0775f5bda3ae4983d
#
_cell.length_a   1.000
_cell.length_b   1.000
_cell.length_c   1.000
_cell.angle_alpha   90.00
_cell.angle_beta   90.00
_cell.angle_gamma   90.00
#
_symmetry.space_group_name_H-M   'P 1'
#
loop_
_entity.id
_entity.type
_entity.pdbx_description
1 polymer ?
#
loop_
_entity_poly.entity_id
_entity_poly.type
_entity_poly.pdbx_seq_one_letter_code
_entity_poly.pdbx_strand_id
1 'polypeptide(L)'
;MKTQVLIVGAGPSGLLLGQLLHNAGISNIILERQTPDYVLSRIRAGILESGTVELLREAGAHQRMDAEGLVHDGVEFLVDGRRIPVPLKALSGGKSVMVYGQTEVTRDLMQARSEAGAPTFYNVSDVALHNLKSDKPYVTFSKDGELCRIDCDYIAGCDGFHGVSRKAIPTGVLREYECVYPFGWLGLLADTPPVHHELIYAHHDRGFVLCSQRSLTRSRYYLQVPLTDKAEAWSDERFWDELKRRLPQDLAGKLVTGPSLEKSIAPLRSFVVEPMQYGALFLVGDAAHIVPPTGAKGLNLAASDVNYLYRILCGVYHQGRRDLLACYSQLALRRVWKGERFSWFMTRLLHDFQEQSGFDRRMQQAERDYFLGSQAGLTTIAENYVGLPFEAVR
;
A
#
# COMPACT_ATOMS: atom_id res chain seq x y z
N MET A 1 30.05 -9.02 8.19
CA MET A 1 29.80 -8.37 6.88
C MET A 1 29.65 -6.88 7.08
N LYS A 2 29.79 -6.08 6.01
CA LYS A 2 29.59 -4.62 6.06
C LYS A 2 28.81 -4.14 4.82
N THR A 3 27.93 -3.18 4.99
CA THR A 3 27.19 -2.50 3.90
C THR A 3 26.94 -1.04 4.26
N GLN A 4 26.56 -0.19 3.29
CA GLN A 4 26.16 1.19 3.58
C GLN A 4 24.74 1.23 4.17
N VAL A 5 23.80 0.52 3.55
CA VAL A 5 22.40 0.48 4.00
C VAL A 5 21.96 -0.96 4.24
N LEU A 6 21.51 -1.25 5.44
CA LEU A 6 20.87 -2.52 5.75
C LEU A 6 19.34 -2.34 5.69
N ILE A 7 18.66 -3.22 4.99
CA ILE A 7 17.20 -3.20 4.83
C ILE A 7 16.63 -4.42 5.53
N VAL A 8 15.67 -4.21 6.42
CA VAL A 8 14.96 -5.28 7.12
C VAL A 8 13.58 -5.44 6.49
N GLY A 9 13.35 -6.58 5.85
CA GLY A 9 12.13 -6.93 5.12
C GLY A 9 12.29 -6.89 3.59
N ALA A 10 11.93 -8.00 2.91
CA ALA A 10 11.88 -8.13 1.46
C ALA A 10 10.45 -8.01 0.91
N GLY A 11 9.61 -7.21 1.56
CA GLY A 11 8.36 -6.74 0.96
C GLY A 11 8.63 -5.75 -0.18
N PRO A 12 7.59 -5.29 -0.89
CA PRO A 12 7.75 -4.40 -2.05
C PRO A 12 8.55 -3.13 -1.74
N SER A 13 8.39 -2.53 -0.55
CA SER A 13 9.15 -1.34 -0.15
C SER A 13 10.65 -1.61 0.02
N GLY A 14 11.00 -2.71 0.71
CA GLY A 14 12.42 -3.07 0.92
C GLY A 14 13.11 -3.47 -0.38
N LEU A 15 12.43 -4.23 -1.23
CA LEU A 15 12.93 -4.62 -2.55
C LEU A 15 13.11 -3.40 -3.46
N LEU A 16 12.13 -2.49 -3.51
CA LEU A 16 12.20 -1.26 -4.31
C LEU A 16 13.34 -0.35 -3.83
N LEU A 17 13.43 -0.09 -2.52
CA LEU A 17 14.54 0.69 -1.96
C LEU A 17 15.89 0.06 -2.28
N GLY A 18 16.03 -1.24 -2.05
CA GLY A 18 17.27 -1.95 -2.30
C GLY A 18 17.69 -1.94 -3.77
N GLN A 19 16.75 -2.05 -4.71
CA GLN A 19 17.04 -1.99 -6.14
C GLN A 19 17.44 -0.58 -6.58
N LEU A 20 16.74 0.45 -6.11
CA LEU A 20 17.09 1.86 -6.41
C LEU A 20 18.48 2.22 -5.86
N LEU A 21 18.79 1.81 -4.63
CA LEU A 21 20.12 2.02 -4.03
C LEU A 21 21.21 1.26 -4.79
N HIS A 22 20.94 0.03 -5.23
CA HIS A 22 21.89 -0.74 -6.05
C HIS A 22 22.19 -0.02 -7.37
N ASN A 23 21.15 0.44 -8.07
CA ASN A 23 21.30 1.19 -9.33
C ASN A 23 22.09 2.49 -9.14
N ALA A 24 21.98 3.11 -7.97
CA ALA A 24 22.76 4.29 -7.60
C ALA A 24 24.19 3.98 -7.07
N GLY A 25 24.63 2.71 -7.09
CA GLY A 25 25.96 2.33 -6.59
C GLY A 25 26.10 2.40 -5.06
N ILE A 26 25.00 2.44 -4.32
CA ILE A 26 24.97 2.42 -2.85
C ILE A 26 24.82 0.98 -2.38
N SER A 27 25.84 0.46 -1.69
CA SER A 27 25.83 -0.93 -1.23
C SER A 27 24.71 -1.18 -0.22
N ASN A 28 23.94 -2.24 -0.44
CA ASN A 28 22.84 -2.60 0.45
C ASN A 28 22.65 -4.11 0.55
N ILE A 29 22.15 -4.55 1.70
CA ILE A 29 21.78 -5.95 1.98
C ILE A 29 20.35 -5.96 2.50
N ILE A 30 19.52 -6.89 2.02
CA ILE A 30 18.17 -7.11 2.53
C ILE A 30 18.15 -8.37 3.39
N LEU A 31 17.51 -8.29 4.56
CA LEU A 31 17.20 -9.42 5.44
C LEU A 31 15.70 -9.70 5.42
N GLU A 32 15.31 -10.95 5.16
CA GLU A 32 13.89 -11.38 5.15
C GLU A 32 13.73 -12.65 5.98
N ARG A 33 12.77 -12.64 6.90
CA ARG A 33 12.49 -13.78 7.78
C ARG A 33 11.80 -14.96 7.08
N GLN A 34 11.12 -14.69 5.99
CA GLN A 34 10.34 -15.68 5.26
C GLN A 34 11.09 -16.20 4.03
N THR A 35 10.53 -17.25 3.42
CA THR A 35 11.00 -17.76 2.12
C THR A 35 10.62 -16.82 0.99
N PRO A 36 11.32 -16.85 -0.17
CA PRO A 36 10.90 -16.13 -1.38
C PRO A 36 9.46 -16.44 -1.80
N ASP A 37 9.07 -17.72 -1.77
CA ASP A 37 7.73 -18.17 -2.15
C ASP A 37 6.66 -17.62 -1.21
N TYR A 38 6.94 -17.56 0.09
CA TYR A 38 6.01 -16.96 1.04
C TYR A 38 5.81 -15.45 0.76
N VAL A 39 6.88 -14.71 0.49
CA VAL A 39 6.80 -13.29 0.15
C VAL A 39 5.93 -13.09 -1.08
N LEU A 40 6.08 -13.91 -2.12
CA LEU A 40 5.26 -13.87 -3.33
C LEU A 40 3.81 -14.32 -3.12
N SER A 41 3.54 -15.21 -2.16
CA SER A 41 2.19 -15.70 -1.89
C SER A 41 1.27 -14.65 -1.25
N ARG A 42 1.79 -13.51 -0.79
CA ARG A 42 1.02 -12.46 -0.11
C ARG A 42 0.23 -11.63 -1.11
N ILE A 43 -1.03 -12.00 -1.34
CA ILE A 43 -1.93 -11.30 -2.25
C ILE A 43 -2.42 -10.02 -1.60
N ARG A 44 -2.19 -8.88 -2.27
CA ARG A 44 -2.59 -7.54 -1.85
C ARG A 44 -3.21 -6.79 -3.03
N ALA A 45 -3.71 -5.57 -2.77
CA ALA A 45 -4.16 -4.66 -3.84
C ALA A 45 -3.01 -4.31 -4.80
N GLY A 46 -3.35 -3.76 -5.95
CA GLY A 46 -2.36 -3.44 -6.99
C GLY A 46 -2.82 -2.26 -7.82
N ILE A 47 -3.20 -1.14 -7.18
CA ILE A 47 -3.44 0.14 -7.86
C ILE A 47 -2.20 1.00 -7.60
N LEU A 48 -1.48 1.32 -8.67
CA LEU A 48 -0.26 2.11 -8.62
C LEU A 48 -0.56 3.55 -9.05
N GLU A 49 -0.16 4.50 -8.22
CA GLU A 49 -0.12 5.92 -8.56
C GLU A 49 0.98 6.18 -9.59
N SER A 50 0.87 7.27 -10.35
CA SER A 50 1.88 7.66 -11.34
C SER A 50 3.30 7.73 -10.76
N GLY A 51 3.48 8.28 -9.57
CA GLY A 51 4.79 8.36 -8.91
C GLY A 51 5.38 6.98 -8.58
N THR A 52 4.54 5.99 -8.21
CA THR A 52 4.99 4.61 -7.97
C THR A 52 5.42 3.94 -9.27
N VAL A 53 4.67 4.15 -10.35
CA VAL A 53 5.01 3.65 -11.70
C VAL A 53 6.37 4.20 -12.14
N GLU A 54 6.59 5.50 -11.96
CA GLU A 54 7.87 6.14 -12.29
C GLU A 54 9.04 5.56 -11.48
N LEU A 55 8.86 5.30 -10.18
CA LEU A 55 9.88 4.67 -9.35
C LEU A 55 10.20 3.23 -9.77
N LEU A 56 9.20 2.45 -10.18
CA LEU A 56 9.43 1.11 -10.72
C LEU A 56 10.20 1.15 -12.04
N ARG A 57 9.94 2.15 -12.88
CA ARG A 57 10.73 2.40 -14.11
C ARG A 57 12.18 2.79 -13.78
N GLU A 58 12.39 3.68 -12.83
CA GLU A 58 13.72 4.06 -12.35
C GLU A 58 14.47 2.86 -11.73
N ALA A 59 13.76 1.98 -11.03
CA ALA A 59 14.33 0.74 -10.50
C ALA A 59 14.69 -0.30 -11.59
N GLY A 60 14.21 -0.14 -12.82
CA GLY A 60 14.37 -1.12 -13.90
C GLY A 60 13.45 -2.34 -13.80
N ALA A 61 12.45 -2.29 -12.91
CA ALA A 61 11.50 -3.39 -12.66
C ALA A 61 10.10 -3.07 -13.23
N HIS A 62 10.02 -2.70 -14.51
CA HIS A 62 8.81 -2.15 -15.11
C HIS A 62 8.33 -2.85 -16.38
N GLN A 63 9.15 -3.69 -17.02
CA GLN A 63 8.88 -4.20 -18.35
C GLN A 63 7.56 -4.97 -18.42
N ARG A 64 7.31 -5.85 -17.46
CA ARG A 64 6.03 -6.59 -17.38
C ARG A 64 4.87 -5.66 -16.98
N MET A 65 5.10 -4.72 -16.07
CA MET A 65 4.08 -3.72 -15.70
C MET A 65 3.64 -2.88 -16.90
N ASP A 66 4.58 -2.43 -17.74
CA ASP A 66 4.25 -1.64 -18.94
C ASP A 66 3.57 -2.48 -20.03
N ALA A 67 3.83 -3.79 -20.09
CA ALA A 67 3.23 -4.71 -21.06
C ALA A 67 1.88 -5.30 -20.65
N GLU A 68 1.70 -5.60 -19.36
CA GLU A 68 0.56 -6.37 -18.83
C GLU A 68 -0.37 -5.54 -17.93
N GLY A 69 0.11 -4.42 -17.40
CA GLY A 69 -0.65 -3.54 -16.51
C GLY A 69 -1.84 -2.89 -17.20
N LEU A 70 -2.93 -2.71 -16.48
CA LEU A 70 -4.15 -2.10 -17.01
C LEU A 70 -4.20 -0.63 -16.59
N VAL A 71 -4.13 0.26 -17.57
CA VAL A 71 -4.26 1.71 -17.35
C VAL A 71 -5.73 2.04 -17.15
N HIS A 72 -6.03 2.73 -16.06
CA HIS A 72 -7.36 3.25 -15.75
C HIS A 72 -7.37 4.76 -15.81
N ASP A 73 -8.14 5.30 -16.74
CA ASP A 73 -8.35 6.73 -16.94
C ASP A 73 -9.51 7.28 -16.07
N GLY A 74 -10.23 6.38 -15.38
CA GLY A 74 -11.35 6.70 -14.51
C GLY A 74 -11.61 5.69 -13.41
N VAL A 75 -12.57 6.01 -12.56
CA VAL A 75 -13.23 5.11 -11.60
C VAL A 75 -14.71 5.44 -11.59
N GLU A 76 -15.56 4.51 -11.18
CA GLU A 76 -16.99 4.73 -11.11
C GLU A 76 -17.52 4.61 -9.68
N PHE A 77 -18.35 5.57 -9.27
CA PHE A 77 -19.08 5.51 -8.01
C PHE A 77 -20.55 5.15 -8.26
N LEU A 78 -21.04 4.17 -7.51
CA LEU A 78 -22.46 3.81 -7.46
C LEU A 78 -22.99 4.22 -6.09
N VAL A 79 -23.77 5.28 -6.06
CA VAL A 79 -24.23 5.89 -4.81
C VAL A 79 -25.66 6.38 -4.97
N ASP A 80 -26.53 5.99 -4.04
CA ASP A 80 -27.93 6.42 -3.98
C ASP A 80 -28.66 6.23 -5.34
N GLY A 81 -28.42 5.06 -5.99
CA GLY A 81 -29.01 4.72 -7.30
C GLY A 81 -28.41 5.45 -8.50
N ARG A 82 -27.41 6.31 -8.29
CA ARG A 82 -26.71 7.06 -9.36
C ARG A 82 -25.41 6.40 -9.75
N ARG A 83 -25.07 6.46 -11.03
CA ARG A 83 -23.75 6.10 -11.57
C ARG A 83 -22.97 7.38 -11.84
N ILE A 84 -21.84 7.54 -11.21
CA ILE A 84 -21.03 8.76 -11.25
C ILE A 84 -19.62 8.38 -11.71
N PRO A 85 -19.31 8.54 -13.00
CA PRO A 85 -17.96 8.35 -13.50
C PRO A 85 -17.07 9.50 -13.04
N VAL A 86 -15.87 9.18 -12.55
CA VAL A 86 -14.84 10.16 -12.21
C VAL A 86 -13.72 10.02 -13.22
N PRO A 87 -13.62 10.90 -14.22
CA PRO A 87 -12.60 10.85 -15.26
C PRO A 87 -11.25 11.32 -14.68
N LEU A 88 -10.52 10.41 -14.04
CA LEU A 88 -9.26 10.70 -13.35
C LEU A 88 -8.28 11.46 -14.22
N LYS A 89 -8.05 10.99 -15.44
CA LYS A 89 -7.10 11.61 -16.39
C LYS A 89 -7.48 13.05 -16.73
N ALA A 90 -8.75 13.31 -17.01
CA ALA A 90 -9.20 14.64 -17.37
C ALA A 90 -9.11 15.62 -16.18
N LEU A 91 -9.38 15.14 -14.96
CA LEU A 91 -9.45 15.97 -13.75
C LEU A 91 -8.11 16.14 -13.02
N SER A 92 -7.09 15.34 -13.37
CA SER A 92 -5.79 15.34 -12.69
C SER A 92 -4.61 15.83 -13.55
N GLY A 93 -4.90 16.56 -14.64
CA GLY A 93 -3.87 17.05 -15.53
C GLY A 93 -3.19 15.93 -16.36
N GLY A 94 -3.97 14.95 -16.82
CA GLY A 94 -3.52 13.89 -17.73
C GLY A 94 -2.97 12.63 -17.04
N LYS A 95 -3.10 12.51 -15.70
CA LYS A 95 -2.61 11.35 -14.95
C LYS A 95 -3.65 10.25 -14.87
N SER A 96 -3.19 9.01 -14.93
CA SER A 96 -3.99 7.78 -14.76
C SER A 96 -3.43 6.95 -13.62
N VAL A 97 -4.13 5.91 -13.22
CA VAL A 97 -3.58 4.88 -12.34
C VAL A 97 -3.31 3.61 -13.14
N MET A 98 -2.39 2.79 -12.64
CA MET A 98 -2.05 1.50 -13.22
C MET A 98 -2.55 0.39 -12.30
N VAL A 99 -3.38 -0.51 -12.81
CA VAL A 99 -3.70 -1.75 -12.11
C VAL A 99 -2.66 -2.80 -12.45
N TYR A 100 -1.80 -3.07 -11.48
CA TYR A 100 -0.77 -4.10 -11.56
C TYR A 100 -0.55 -4.69 -10.17
N GLY A 101 -0.82 -5.98 -10.01
CA GLY A 101 -0.88 -6.62 -8.69
C GLY A 101 0.40 -6.45 -7.88
N GLN A 102 0.29 -6.20 -6.56
CA GLN A 102 1.46 -6.09 -5.69
C GLN A 102 2.36 -7.35 -5.75
N THR A 103 1.78 -8.54 -5.95
CA THR A 103 2.53 -9.78 -6.15
C THR A 103 3.43 -9.69 -7.38
N GLU A 104 2.94 -9.13 -8.48
CA GLU A 104 3.71 -8.96 -9.71
C GLU A 104 4.82 -7.93 -9.53
N VAL A 105 4.53 -6.79 -8.90
CA VAL A 105 5.55 -5.79 -8.50
C VAL A 105 6.65 -6.43 -7.68
N THR A 106 6.27 -7.26 -6.70
CA THR A 106 7.24 -7.95 -5.82
C THR A 106 8.09 -8.93 -6.62
N ARG A 107 7.48 -9.70 -7.53
CA ARG A 107 8.18 -10.65 -8.40
C ARG A 107 9.20 -9.96 -9.29
N ASP A 108 8.80 -8.88 -9.95
CA ASP A 108 9.68 -8.12 -10.84
C ASP A 108 10.88 -7.51 -10.10
N LEU A 109 10.64 -6.99 -8.90
CA LEU A 109 11.71 -6.46 -8.04
C LEU A 109 12.65 -7.57 -7.53
N MET A 110 12.12 -8.74 -7.17
CA MET A 110 12.94 -9.90 -6.78
C MET A 110 13.80 -10.38 -7.95
N GLN A 111 13.23 -10.44 -9.14
CA GLN A 111 13.96 -10.81 -10.36
C GLN A 111 15.07 -9.79 -10.66
N ALA A 112 14.76 -8.49 -10.69
CA ALA A 112 15.74 -7.45 -10.94
C ALA A 112 16.91 -7.49 -9.95
N ARG A 113 16.66 -7.73 -8.67
CA ARG A 113 17.72 -7.89 -7.66
C ARG A 113 18.56 -9.16 -7.87
N SER A 114 17.91 -10.27 -8.25
CA SER A 114 18.63 -11.53 -8.53
C SER A 114 19.55 -11.37 -9.74
N GLU A 115 19.06 -10.77 -10.82
CA GLU A 115 19.84 -10.49 -12.03
C GLU A 115 21.01 -9.54 -11.77
N ALA A 116 20.81 -8.56 -10.87
CA ALA A 116 21.86 -7.64 -10.44
C ALA A 116 22.88 -8.26 -9.45
N GLY A 117 22.67 -9.49 -8.99
CA GLY A 117 23.50 -10.11 -7.95
C GLY A 117 23.43 -9.39 -6.61
N ALA A 118 22.37 -8.61 -6.36
CA ALA A 118 22.23 -7.80 -5.15
C ALA A 118 21.84 -8.67 -3.95
N PRO A 119 22.58 -8.66 -2.82
CA PRO A 119 22.40 -9.61 -1.73
C PRO A 119 21.05 -9.45 -1.03
N THR A 120 20.29 -10.54 -0.97
CA THR A 120 19.06 -10.68 -0.19
C THR A 120 19.08 -12.00 0.56
N PHE A 121 19.07 -11.95 1.89
CA PHE A 121 19.09 -13.14 2.75
C PHE A 121 17.68 -13.46 3.22
N TYR A 122 17.12 -14.52 2.71
CA TYR A 122 15.85 -15.09 3.14
C TYR A 122 16.03 -16.10 4.27
N ASN A 123 14.94 -16.44 4.97
CA ASN A 123 14.93 -17.38 6.11
C ASN A 123 15.88 -16.96 7.23
N VAL A 124 15.94 -15.67 7.55
CA VAL A 124 16.68 -15.20 8.72
C VAL A 124 15.75 -15.10 9.92
N SER A 125 16.28 -15.34 11.12
CA SER A 125 15.56 -15.17 12.38
C SER A 125 16.33 -14.28 13.36
N ASP A 126 15.71 -13.96 14.49
CA ASP A 126 16.33 -13.25 15.63
C ASP A 126 17.00 -11.93 15.23
N VAL A 127 16.41 -11.22 14.28
CA VAL A 127 16.92 -9.92 13.83
C VAL A 127 16.83 -8.90 14.96
N ALA A 128 17.98 -8.35 15.35
CA ALA A 128 18.09 -7.33 16.38
C ALA A 128 18.96 -6.15 15.90
N LEU A 129 18.45 -4.94 16.13
CA LEU A 129 19.10 -3.69 15.73
C LEU A 129 19.84 -3.08 16.91
N HIS A 130 21.07 -2.64 16.69
CA HIS A 130 21.96 -2.16 17.74
C HIS A 130 22.56 -0.79 17.40
N ASN A 131 22.91 -0.02 18.44
CA ASN A 131 23.64 1.24 18.35
C ASN A 131 23.02 2.30 17.44
N LEU A 132 21.69 2.39 17.40
CA LEU A 132 20.94 3.24 16.46
C LEU A 132 21.29 4.73 16.55
N LYS A 133 21.78 5.23 17.69
CA LYS A 133 22.20 6.64 17.89
C LYS A 133 23.68 6.88 17.72
N SER A 134 24.46 5.84 17.41
CA SER A 134 25.90 5.97 17.19
C SER A 134 26.23 6.07 15.70
N ASP A 135 27.50 6.35 15.43
CA ASP A 135 28.08 6.31 14.08
C ASP A 135 28.41 4.89 13.58
N LYS A 136 28.11 3.86 14.40
CA LYS A 136 28.40 2.44 14.13
C LYS A 136 27.19 1.56 14.42
N PRO A 137 26.05 1.77 13.76
CA PRO A 137 24.93 0.86 13.88
C PRO A 137 25.27 -0.50 13.26
N TYR A 138 24.68 -1.56 13.82
CA TYR A 138 24.81 -2.90 13.27
C TYR A 138 23.55 -3.72 13.56
N VAL A 139 23.38 -4.79 12.81
CA VAL A 139 22.28 -5.73 12.99
C VAL A 139 22.86 -7.13 13.20
N THR A 140 22.31 -7.86 14.16
CA THR A 140 22.55 -9.29 14.37
C THR A 140 21.31 -10.08 13.92
N PHE A 141 21.55 -11.28 13.43
CA PHE A 141 20.50 -12.21 13.01
C PHE A 141 21.02 -13.64 13.00
N SER A 142 20.13 -14.62 13.04
CA SER A 142 20.46 -16.02 12.87
C SER A 142 20.19 -16.46 11.43
N LYS A 143 21.13 -17.19 10.83
CA LYS A 143 21.01 -17.79 9.50
C LYS A 143 21.59 -19.20 9.53
N ASP A 144 20.78 -20.19 9.16
CA ASP A 144 21.18 -21.61 9.16
C ASP A 144 21.78 -22.11 10.52
N GLY A 145 21.28 -21.54 11.64
CA GLY A 145 21.73 -21.84 12.99
C GLY A 145 22.93 -21.03 13.45
N GLU A 146 23.55 -20.22 12.60
CA GLU A 146 24.71 -19.40 12.94
C GLU A 146 24.29 -17.94 13.23
N LEU A 147 24.89 -17.36 14.27
CA LEU A 147 24.75 -15.94 14.59
C LEU A 147 25.62 -15.12 13.65
N CYS A 148 24.96 -14.24 12.90
CA CYS A 148 25.57 -13.34 11.94
C CYS A 148 25.50 -11.89 12.41
N ARG A 149 26.44 -11.06 11.93
CA ARG A 149 26.46 -9.61 12.13
C ARG A 149 26.76 -8.86 10.84
N ILE A 150 26.02 -7.77 10.62
CA ILE A 150 26.27 -6.80 9.56
C ILE A 150 26.44 -5.42 10.18
N ASP A 151 27.59 -4.81 9.96
CA ASP A 151 27.84 -3.40 10.27
C ASP A 151 27.35 -2.54 9.10
N CYS A 152 26.69 -1.43 9.39
CA CYS A 152 26.11 -0.56 8.36
C CYS A 152 26.20 0.91 8.77
N ASP A 153 25.93 1.83 7.84
CA ASP A 153 25.82 3.25 8.16
C ASP A 153 24.37 3.61 8.52
N TYR A 154 23.38 3.01 7.82
CA TYR A 154 21.96 3.24 8.03
C TYR A 154 21.16 1.94 7.96
N ILE A 155 19.98 1.94 8.60
CA ILE A 155 19.02 0.83 8.62
C ILE A 155 17.67 1.33 8.12
N ALA A 156 17.11 0.64 7.12
CA ALA A 156 15.74 0.85 6.66
C ALA A 156 14.83 -0.27 7.16
N GLY A 157 13.91 0.05 8.04
CA GLY A 157 12.89 -0.88 8.56
C GLY A 157 11.70 -0.96 7.59
N CYS A 158 11.72 -1.96 6.71
CA CYS A 158 10.69 -2.28 5.73
C CYS A 158 9.93 -3.57 6.10
N ASP A 159 9.91 -3.92 7.38
CA ASP A 159 9.51 -5.22 7.94
C ASP A 159 8.03 -5.29 8.35
N GLY A 160 7.24 -4.31 7.92
CA GLY A 160 5.80 -4.28 8.11
C GLY A 160 5.35 -4.01 9.55
N PHE A 161 4.05 -4.04 9.77
CA PHE A 161 3.44 -3.66 11.05
C PHE A 161 3.93 -4.49 12.24
N HIS A 162 4.20 -5.77 12.04
CA HIS A 162 4.64 -6.69 13.09
C HIS A 162 6.16 -6.88 13.14
N GLY A 163 6.90 -6.08 12.39
CA GLY A 163 8.35 -6.14 12.32
C GLY A 163 9.06 -5.76 13.62
N VAL A 164 10.38 -5.93 13.63
CA VAL A 164 11.24 -5.64 14.78
C VAL A 164 11.72 -4.18 14.79
N SER A 165 11.74 -3.53 13.61
CA SER A 165 12.35 -2.21 13.44
C SER A 165 11.69 -1.15 14.32
N ARG A 166 10.35 -1.03 14.26
CA ARG A 166 9.63 -0.09 15.12
C ARG A 166 9.83 -0.38 16.62
N LYS A 167 9.88 -1.66 16.98
CA LYS A 167 10.07 -2.11 18.37
C LYS A 167 11.46 -1.84 18.92
N ALA A 168 12.46 -1.63 18.04
CA ALA A 168 13.82 -1.27 18.44
C ALA A 168 13.94 0.21 18.87
N ILE A 169 12.91 1.01 18.64
CA ILE A 169 12.85 2.39 19.10
C ILE A 169 12.37 2.41 20.57
N PRO A 170 13.07 3.09 21.48
CA PRO A 170 12.72 3.09 22.90
C PRO A 170 11.30 3.60 23.16
N THR A 171 10.65 3.01 24.17
CA THR A 171 9.34 3.46 24.65
C THR A 171 9.36 4.96 24.98
N GLY A 172 8.32 5.68 24.58
CA GLY A 172 8.18 7.13 24.83
C GLY A 172 8.80 8.03 23.75
N VAL A 173 9.56 7.47 22.78
CA VAL A 173 10.03 8.24 21.62
C VAL A 173 8.95 8.35 20.56
N LEU A 174 8.25 7.25 20.26
CA LEU A 174 7.17 7.21 19.27
C LEU A 174 5.86 7.68 19.88
N ARG A 175 5.12 8.46 19.09
CA ARG A 175 3.68 8.68 19.26
C ARG A 175 2.95 7.84 18.24
N GLU A 176 1.97 7.08 18.70
CA GLU A 176 1.13 6.25 17.86
C GLU A 176 -0.25 6.86 17.73
N TYR A 177 -0.75 6.94 16.50
CA TYR A 177 -2.09 7.39 16.16
C TYR A 177 -2.80 6.23 15.51
N GLU A 178 -3.91 5.79 16.09
CA GLU A 178 -4.67 4.64 15.58
C GLU A 178 -6.17 4.93 15.53
N CYS A 179 -6.81 4.47 14.48
CA CYS A 179 -8.26 4.39 14.34
C CYS A 179 -8.63 3.02 13.78
N VAL A 180 -9.37 2.22 14.55
CA VAL A 180 -9.90 0.93 14.11
C VAL A 180 -11.34 1.12 13.66
N TYR A 181 -11.67 0.65 12.45
CA TYR A 181 -13.03 0.75 11.92
C TYR A 181 -13.87 -0.45 12.39
N PRO A 182 -15.19 -0.27 12.64
CA PRO A 182 -16.05 -1.33 13.21
C PRO A 182 -16.47 -2.39 12.19
N PHE A 183 -15.76 -2.51 11.08
CA PHE A 183 -16.05 -3.46 10.00
C PHE A 183 -14.77 -3.93 9.30
N GLY A 184 -14.92 -5.01 8.54
CA GLY A 184 -13.87 -5.53 7.67
C GLY A 184 -14.32 -5.61 6.22
N TRP A 185 -13.38 -5.89 5.34
CA TRP A 185 -13.62 -6.24 3.95
C TRP A 185 -13.47 -7.74 3.74
N LEU A 186 -14.58 -8.40 3.43
CA LEU A 186 -14.58 -9.76 2.91
C LEU A 186 -14.18 -9.69 1.43
N GLY A 187 -12.96 -10.11 1.13
CA GLY A 187 -12.43 -10.15 -0.23
C GLY A 187 -12.54 -11.54 -0.83
N LEU A 188 -12.95 -11.62 -2.10
CA LEU A 188 -12.95 -12.84 -2.90
C LEU A 188 -12.17 -12.60 -4.19
N LEU A 189 -11.18 -13.47 -4.48
CA LEU A 189 -10.44 -13.52 -5.73
C LEU A 189 -10.94 -14.71 -6.55
N ALA A 190 -11.26 -14.48 -7.82
CA ALA A 190 -11.71 -15.55 -8.73
C ALA A 190 -11.17 -15.35 -10.14
N ASP A 191 -11.00 -16.45 -10.87
CA ASP A 191 -10.73 -16.45 -12.32
C ASP A 191 -12.03 -16.22 -13.09
N THR A 192 -12.50 -14.97 -13.01
CA THR A 192 -13.68 -14.47 -13.72
C THR A 192 -13.36 -13.13 -14.37
N PRO A 193 -13.93 -12.83 -15.55
CA PRO A 193 -13.72 -11.52 -16.15
C PRO A 193 -14.29 -10.40 -15.26
N PRO A 194 -13.70 -9.21 -15.31
CA PRO A 194 -14.21 -8.05 -14.60
C PRO A 194 -15.65 -7.70 -15.02
N VAL A 195 -16.48 -7.28 -14.06
CA VAL A 195 -17.85 -6.84 -14.35
C VAL A 195 -17.88 -5.49 -15.09
N HIS A 196 -16.81 -4.74 -15.02
CA HIS A 196 -16.65 -3.42 -15.66
C HIS A 196 -15.17 -3.18 -15.98
N HIS A 197 -14.88 -2.31 -16.97
CA HIS A 197 -13.50 -1.98 -17.38
C HIS A 197 -12.79 -1.04 -16.40
N GLU A 198 -13.53 -0.24 -15.60
CA GLU A 198 -13.00 0.60 -14.53
C GLU A 198 -13.35 0.00 -13.17
N LEU A 199 -12.65 0.46 -12.11
CA LEU A 199 -13.02 0.09 -10.74
C LEU A 199 -14.36 0.71 -10.37
N ILE A 200 -15.19 -0.08 -9.66
CA ILE A 200 -16.48 0.36 -9.15
C ILE A 200 -16.45 0.41 -7.63
N TYR A 201 -16.75 1.57 -7.07
CA TYR A 201 -16.97 1.81 -5.66
C TYR A 201 -18.47 2.00 -5.43
N ALA A 202 -19.12 1.10 -4.72
CA ALA A 202 -20.55 1.18 -4.46
C ALA A 202 -20.85 1.39 -2.97
N HIS A 203 -21.64 2.41 -2.67
CA HIS A 203 -22.33 2.55 -1.38
C HIS A 203 -23.71 1.92 -1.49
N HIS A 204 -24.08 1.10 -0.52
CA HIS A 204 -25.37 0.46 -0.43
C HIS A 204 -25.79 0.35 1.04
N ASP A 205 -27.09 0.37 1.35
CA ASP A 205 -27.63 0.23 2.72
C ASP A 205 -27.20 -1.06 3.43
N ARG A 206 -26.81 -2.08 2.66
CA ARG A 206 -26.24 -3.33 3.16
C ARG A 206 -24.74 -3.28 3.36
N GLY A 207 -24.10 -2.14 3.13
CA GLY A 207 -22.67 -1.92 3.24
C GLY A 207 -21.95 -1.78 1.88
N PHE A 208 -20.75 -1.31 1.93
CA PHE A 208 -19.86 -1.01 0.81
C PHE A 208 -19.51 -2.22 -0.06
N VAL A 209 -19.29 -1.95 -1.35
CA VAL A 209 -18.76 -2.89 -2.34
C VAL A 209 -17.60 -2.26 -3.11
N LEU A 210 -16.59 -3.06 -3.43
CA LEU A 210 -15.58 -2.71 -4.43
C LEU A 210 -15.49 -3.84 -5.47
N CYS A 211 -15.67 -3.48 -6.74
CA CYS A 211 -15.36 -4.35 -7.87
C CYS A 211 -14.04 -3.90 -8.47
N SER A 212 -13.05 -4.79 -8.46
CA SER A 212 -11.73 -4.52 -9.01
C SER A 212 -11.23 -5.67 -9.85
N GLN A 213 -10.37 -5.36 -10.79
CA GLN A 213 -9.73 -6.34 -11.67
C GLN A 213 -8.29 -6.61 -11.24
N ARG A 214 -7.78 -7.76 -11.66
CA ARG A 214 -6.36 -8.12 -11.56
C ARG A 214 -5.76 -8.39 -12.93
N SER A 215 -6.60 -8.87 -13.86
CA SER A 215 -6.32 -9.03 -15.28
C SER A 215 -7.65 -9.03 -16.03
N LEU A 216 -7.62 -9.23 -17.34
CA LEU A 216 -8.84 -9.39 -18.16
C LEU A 216 -9.65 -10.66 -17.83
N THR A 217 -9.03 -11.63 -17.12
CA THR A 217 -9.66 -12.93 -16.77
C THR A 217 -9.71 -13.17 -15.27
N ARG A 218 -9.23 -12.23 -14.46
CA ARG A 218 -9.19 -12.38 -12.99
C ARG A 218 -9.68 -11.13 -12.30
N SER A 219 -10.62 -11.31 -11.35
CA SER A 219 -11.26 -10.22 -10.61
C SER A 219 -11.16 -10.42 -9.12
N ARG A 220 -11.16 -9.31 -8.40
CA ARG A 220 -11.25 -9.27 -6.95
C ARG A 220 -12.39 -8.37 -6.52
N TYR A 221 -13.30 -8.95 -5.73
CA TYR A 221 -14.45 -8.26 -5.17
C TYR A 221 -14.34 -8.15 -3.67
N TYR A 222 -14.89 -7.08 -3.12
CA TYR A 222 -14.92 -6.87 -1.67
C TYR A 222 -16.31 -6.46 -1.22
N LEU A 223 -16.72 -7.01 -0.08
CA LEU A 223 -17.95 -6.66 0.64
C LEU A 223 -17.59 -6.16 2.03
N GLN A 224 -18.19 -5.05 2.44
CA GLN A 224 -18.17 -4.66 3.84
C GLN A 224 -18.95 -5.70 4.66
N VAL A 225 -18.32 -6.18 5.74
CA VAL A 225 -18.91 -7.15 6.69
C VAL A 225 -18.56 -6.77 8.13
N PRO A 226 -19.37 -7.17 9.13
CA PRO A 226 -19.02 -7.03 10.54
C PRO A 226 -17.68 -7.72 10.87
N LEU A 227 -16.93 -7.20 11.84
CA LEU A 227 -15.69 -7.85 12.33
C LEU A 227 -15.93 -9.21 12.99
N THR A 228 -17.16 -9.50 13.40
CA THR A 228 -17.55 -10.78 13.97
C THR A 228 -17.69 -11.90 12.94
N ASP A 229 -17.79 -11.54 11.65
CA ASP A 229 -17.89 -12.51 10.57
C ASP A 229 -16.56 -13.27 10.38
N LYS A 230 -16.68 -14.51 9.93
CA LYS A 230 -15.54 -15.36 9.58
C LYS A 230 -15.63 -15.74 8.11
N ALA A 231 -14.50 -15.70 7.40
CA ALA A 231 -14.45 -15.99 5.97
C ALA A 231 -14.98 -17.39 5.62
N GLU A 232 -14.74 -18.35 6.51
CA GLU A 232 -15.20 -19.76 6.37
C GLU A 232 -16.72 -19.90 6.42
N ALA A 233 -17.42 -18.97 7.07
CA ALA A 233 -18.89 -18.95 7.13
C ALA A 233 -19.55 -18.37 5.87
N TRP A 234 -18.75 -17.89 4.93
CA TRP A 234 -19.19 -17.37 3.66
C TRP A 234 -18.89 -18.38 2.54
N SER A 235 -19.88 -19.14 2.07
CA SER A 235 -19.73 -19.91 0.84
C SER A 235 -19.54 -18.97 -0.36
N ASP A 236 -19.01 -19.48 -1.46
CA ASP A 236 -18.87 -18.67 -2.68
C ASP A 236 -20.24 -18.23 -3.20
N GLU A 237 -21.23 -19.11 -3.18
CA GLU A 237 -22.61 -18.79 -3.56
C GLU A 237 -23.17 -17.62 -2.71
N ARG A 238 -23.04 -17.70 -1.38
CA ARG A 238 -23.47 -16.62 -0.48
C ARG A 238 -22.78 -15.30 -0.80
N PHE A 239 -21.48 -15.34 -1.10
CA PHE A 239 -20.72 -14.14 -1.48
C PHE A 239 -21.26 -13.52 -2.78
N TRP A 240 -21.42 -14.34 -3.82
CA TRP A 240 -21.89 -13.87 -5.13
C TRP A 240 -23.34 -13.34 -5.05
N ASP A 241 -24.21 -13.98 -4.30
CA ASP A 241 -25.57 -13.53 -4.09
C ASP A 241 -25.62 -12.19 -3.36
N GLU A 242 -24.82 -12.02 -2.32
CA GLU A 242 -24.75 -10.75 -1.60
C GLU A 242 -24.13 -9.64 -2.45
N LEU A 243 -23.12 -9.94 -3.25
CA LEU A 243 -22.53 -8.99 -4.20
C LEU A 243 -23.58 -8.53 -5.23
N LYS A 244 -24.35 -9.45 -5.81
CA LYS A 244 -25.44 -9.11 -6.75
C LYS A 244 -26.50 -8.24 -6.11
N ARG A 245 -26.86 -8.47 -4.84
CA ARG A 245 -27.86 -7.67 -4.12
C ARG A 245 -27.41 -6.23 -3.86
N ARG A 246 -26.11 -5.98 -3.81
CA ARG A 246 -25.53 -4.65 -3.57
C ARG A 246 -25.18 -3.91 -4.86
N LEU A 247 -25.34 -4.53 -6.01
CA LEU A 247 -25.08 -3.92 -7.32
C LEU A 247 -26.41 -3.62 -8.05
N PRO A 248 -26.43 -2.58 -8.90
CA PRO A 248 -27.54 -2.35 -9.81
C PRO A 248 -27.81 -3.56 -10.72
N GLN A 249 -29.06 -3.77 -11.11
CA GLN A 249 -29.48 -4.96 -11.85
C GLN A 249 -28.72 -5.17 -13.16
N ASP A 250 -28.38 -4.09 -13.87
CA ASP A 250 -27.62 -4.14 -15.12
C ASP A 250 -26.18 -4.64 -14.95
N LEU A 251 -25.55 -4.37 -13.81
CA LEU A 251 -24.22 -4.90 -13.45
C LEU A 251 -24.33 -6.29 -12.84
N ALA A 252 -25.28 -6.52 -11.95
CA ALA A 252 -25.52 -7.83 -11.36
C ALA A 252 -25.79 -8.90 -12.42
N GLY A 253 -26.49 -8.55 -13.50
CA GLY A 253 -26.75 -9.43 -14.65
C GLY A 253 -25.53 -9.72 -15.53
N LYS A 254 -24.51 -8.86 -15.50
CA LYS A 254 -23.24 -9.07 -16.23
C LYS A 254 -22.18 -9.79 -15.39
N LEU A 255 -22.42 -9.96 -14.09
CA LEU A 255 -21.44 -10.55 -13.18
C LEU A 255 -21.25 -12.04 -13.48
N VAL A 256 -20.06 -12.40 -13.90
CA VAL A 256 -19.66 -13.80 -14.06
C VAL A 256 -19.15 -14.31 -12.72
N THR A 257 -19.73 -15.40 -12.24
CA THR A 257 -19.37 -16.03 -10.96
C THR A 257 -18.51 -17.27 -11.19
N GLY A 258 -17.68 -17.62 -10.22
CA GLY A 258 -16.80 -18.79 -10.28
C GLY A 258 -16.31 -19.18 -8.87
N PRO A 259 -15.55 -20.28 -8.75
CA PRO A 259 -14.96 -20.67 -7.49
C PRO A 259 -13.93 -19.65 -7.02
N SER A 260 -13.86 -19.42 -5.70
CA SER A 260 -12.86 -18.55 -5.11
C SER A 260 -11.48 -19.21 -5.14
N LEU A 261 -10.48 -18.48 -5.61
CA LEU A 261 -9.06 -18.82 -5.45
C LEU A 261 -8.57 -18.48 -4.04
N GLU A 262 -9.09 -17.38 -3.49
CA GLU A 262 -8.79 -16.90 -2.13
C GLU A 262 -9.99 -16.13 -1.61
N LYS A 263 -10.27 -16.33 -0.33
CA LYS A 263 -11.30 -15.59 0.40
C LYS A 263 -10.82 -15.27 1.81
N SER A 264 -10.85 -13.99 2.19
CA SER A 264 -10.36 -13.55 3.48
C SER A 264 -11.09 -12.31 3.96
N ILE A 265 -11.14 -12.07 5.28
CA ILE A 265 -11.62 -10.82 5.86
C ILE A 265 -10.42 -10.03 6.37
N ALA A 266 -10.30 -8.80 5.88
CA ALA A 266 -9.30 -7.84 6.34
C ALA A 266 -9.98 -6.77 7.21
N PRO A 267 -9.65 -6.64 8.50
CA PRO A 267 -10.10 -5.52 9.31
C PRO A 267 -9.47 -4.23 8.80
N LEU A 268 -10.23 -3.13 8.83
CA LEU A 268 -9.74 -1.82 8.42
C LEU A 268 -9.19 -1.06 9.63
N ARG A 269 -8.05 -0.41 9.41
CA ARG A 269 -7.44 0.51 10.38
C ARG A 269 -6.67 1.63 9.70
N SER A 270 -6.58 2.75 10.37
CA SER A 270 -5.56 3.78 10.18
C SER A 270 -4.54 3.68 11.32
N PHE A 271 -3.27 3.77 10.99
CA PHE A 271 -2.19 3.76 11.97
C PHE A 271 -1.01 4.58 11.46
N VAL A 272 -0.48 5.46 12.30
CA VAL A 272 0.72 6.25 11.99
C VAL A 272 1.58 6.36 13.24
N VAL A 273 2.90 6.24 13.08
CA VAL A 273 3.86 6.56 14.14
C VAL A 273 4.67 7.80 13.80
N GLU A 274 4.98 8.59 14.80
CA GLU A 274 5.82 9.78 14.72
C GLU A 274 6.88 9.77 15.84
N PRO A 275 8.15 10.07 15.51
CA PRO A 275 8.74 10.27 14.17
C PRO A 275 8.97 8.94 13.42
N MET A 276 9.15 9.00 12.09
CA MET A 276 9.50 7.84 11.26
C MET A 276 11.01 7.56 11.22
N GLN A 277 11.79 8.22 12.09
CA GLN A 277 13.25 8.09 12.16
C GLN A 277 13.72 8.09 13.62
N TYR A 278 14.72 7.26 13.91
CA TYR A 278 15.42 7.25 15.19
C TYR A 278 16.92 6.96 14.99
N GLY A 279 17.73 8.01 15.10
CA GLY A 279 19.17 7.90 14.79
C GLY A 279 19.38 7.42 13.36
N ALA A 280 20.07 6.30 13.20
CA ALA A 280 20.36 5.68 11.92
C ALA A 280 19.22 4.78 11.37
N LEU A 281 18.13 4.61 12.09
CA LEU A 281 16.96 3.80 11.69
C LEU A 281 15.90 4.69 11.04
N PHE A 282 15.42 4.25 9.86
CA PHE A 282 14.31 4.85 9.11
C PHE A 282 13.19 3.82 8.95
N LEU A 283 11.97 4.15 9.37
CA LEU A 283 10.78 3.31 9.20
C LEU A 283 10.14 3.60 7.85
N VAL A 284 9.75 2.56 7.10
CA VAL A 284 9.24 2.65 5.74
C VAL A 284 7.98 1.77 5.59
N GLY A 285 6.94 2.32 5.00
CA GLY A 285 5.69 1.60 4.72
C GLY A 285 4.97 1.13 6.00
N ASP A 286 4.46 -0.10 5.98
CA ASP A 286 3.66 -0.65 7.09
C ASP A 286 4.42 -0.73 8.43
N ALA A 287 5.73 -0.56 8.45
CA ALA A 287 6.49 -0.40 9.69
C ALA A 287 6.16 0.92 10.41
N ALA A 288 5.74 1.95 9.66
CA ALA A 288 5.43 3.29 10.15
C ALA A 288 3.95 3.64 10.07
N HIS A 289 3.23 3.19 9.05
CA HIS A 289 1.85 3.59 8.80
C HIS A 289 1.03 2.50 8.09
N ILE A 290 -0.26 2.46 8.39
CA ILE A 290 -1.28 1.64 7.71
C ILE A 290 -2.45 2.55 7.38
N VAL A 291 -2.96 2.45 6.17
CA VAL A 291 -4.14 3.18 5.70
C VAL A 291 -5.28 2.21 5.36
N PRO A 292 -6.55 2.63 5.52
CA PRO A 292 -7.66 1.86 4.98
C PRO A 292 -7.49 1.65 3.47
N PRO A 293 -7.81 0.47 2.95
CA PRO A 293 -7.57 0.14 1.53
C PRO A 293 -8.46 0.94 0.57
N THR A 294 -9.50 1.62 1.06
CA THR A 294 -10.49 2.36 0.25
C THR A 294 -9.85 3.41 -0.66
N GLY A 295 -8.79 4.06 -0.22
CA GLY A 295 -8.07 5.06 -1.01
C GLY A 295 -6.98 4.49 -1.93
N ALA A 296 -6.74 3.18 -1.89
CA ALA A 296 -5.62 2.51 -2.60
C ALA A 296 -4.25 3.12 -2.31
N LYS A 297 -3.97 3.55 -1.07
CA LYS A 297 -2.77 4.31 -0.70
C LYS A 297 -1.61 3.49 -0.12
N GLY A 298 -1.85 2.30 0.44
CA GLY A 298 -0.83 1.59 1.23
C GLY A 298 0.49 1.39 0.50
N LEU A 299 0.48 0.72 -0.65
CA LEU A 299 1.69 0.50 -1.46
C LEU A 299 2.30 1.81 -1.97
N ASN A 300 1.45 2.76 -2.36
CA ASN A 300 1.88 4.05 -2.91
C ASN A 300 2.54 4.95 -1.85
N LEU A 301 2.08 4.92 -0.61
CA LEU A 301 2.74 5.60 0.51
C LEU A 301 4.08 4.94 0.85
N ALA A 302 4.13 3.61 0.85
CA ALA A 302 5.40 2.90 1.04
C ALA A 302 6.42 3.23 -0.07
N ALA A 303 5.98 3.34 -1.33
CA ALA A 303 6.82 3.80 -2.43
C ALA A 303 7.25 5.27 -2.28
N SER A 304 6.37 6.12 -1.72
CA SER A 304 6.69 7.51 -1.39
C SER A 304 7.80 7.61 -0.34
N ASP A 305 7.72 6.81 0.73
CA ASP A 305 8.78 6.76 1.76
C ASP A 305 10.10 6.30 1.15
N VAL A 306 10.04 5.27 0.30
CA VAL A 306 11.20 4.79 -0.46
C VAL A 306 11.80 5.91 -1.30
N ASN A 307 10.97 6.67 -2.03
CA ASN A 307 11.46 7.81 -2.83
C ASN A 307 12.21 8.82 -1.98
N TYR A 308 11.63 9.26 -0.85
CA TYR A 308 12.30 10.23 0.01
C TYR A 308 13.59 9.69 0.60
N LEU A 309 13.58 8.48 1.14
CA LEU A 309 14.77 7.88 1.73
C LEU A 309 15.87 7.66 0.68
N TYR A 310 15.52 7.17 -0.50
CA TYR A 310 16.44 6.98 -1.61
C TYR A 310 17.10 8.29 -2.05
N ARG A 311 16.31 9.36 -2.28
CA ARG A 311 16.84 10.68 -2.68
C ARG A 311 17.75 11.27 -1.60
N ILE A 312 17.39 11.15 -0.33
CA ILE A 312 18.20 11.58 0.80
C ILE A 312 19.52 10.81 0.83
N LEU A 313 19.50 9.49 0.70
CA LEU A 313 20.71 8.66 0.74
C LEU A 313 21.62 8.95 -0.48
N CYS A 314 21.07 9.19 -1.66
CA CYS A 314 21.84 9.67 -2.80
C CYS A 314 22.54 10.99 -2.49
N GLY A 315 21.84 11.96 -1.88
CA GLY A 315 22.44 13.22 -1.43
C GLY A 315 23.57 13.02 -0.41
N VAL A 316 23.39 12.08 0.52
CA VAL A 316 24.42 11.73 1.51
C VAL A 316 25.67 11.13 0.87
N TYR A 317 25.50 10.12 0.02
CA TYR A 317 26.65 9.37 -0.50
C TYR A 317 27.34 10.01 -1.71
N HIS A 318 26.59 10.71 -2.55
CA HIS A 318 27.15 11.31 -3.76
C HIS A 318 27.51 12.79 -3.61
N GLN A 319 26.88 13.49 -2.62
CA GLN A 319 27.05 14.95 -2.46
C GLN A 319 27.54 15.36 -1.06
N GLY A 320 27.69 14.38 -0.12
CA GLY A 320 28.11 14.65 1.25
C GLY A 320 27.03 15.35 2.12
N ARG A 321 25.78 15.44 1.65
CA ARG A 321 24.67 16.18 2.26
C ARG A 321 24.04 15.42 3.43
N ARG A 322 24.78 15.20 4.52
CA ARG A 322 24.26 14.53 5.72
C ARG A 322 23.14 15.29 6.43
N ASP A 323 23.04 16.58 6.22
CA ASP A 323 21.95 17.44 6.71
C ASP A 323 20.58 16.97 6.23
N LEU A 324 20.48 16.36 5.04
CA LEU A 324 19.23 15.83 4.48
C LEU A 324 18.61 14.71 5.31
N LEU A 325 19.40 13.96 6.08
CA LEU A 325 18.88 12.85 6.92
C LEU A 325 17.80 13.33 7.89
N ALA A 326 17.95 14.52 8.45
CA ALA A 326 16.98 15.08 9.38
C ALA A 326 15.62 15.43 8.74
N CYS A 327 15.57 15.53 7.40
CA CYS A 327 14.35 15.90 6.68
C CYS A 327 13.42 14.70 6.45
N TYR A 328 13.90 13.44 6.56
CA TYR A 328 13.14 12.25 6.19
C TYR A 328 11.77 12.17 6.85
N SER A 329 11.77 12.16 8.19
CA SER A 329 10.53 12.00 8.95
C SER A 329 9.50 13.07 8.61
N GLN A 330 9.92 14.32 8.46
CA GLN A 330 9.03 15.43 8.13
C GLN A 330 8.45 15.30 6.71
N LEU A 331 9.27 14.95 5.72
CA LEU A 331 8.83 14.78 4.33
C LEU A 331 7.87 13.60 4.19
N ALA A 332 8.22 12.45 4.77
CA ALA A 332 7.39 11.25 4.74
C ALA A 332 6.05 11.49 5.44
N LEU A 333 6.05 12.02 6.67
CA LEU A 333 4.83 12.27 7.44
C LEU A 333 3.88 13.25 6.76
N ARG A 334 4.37 14.31 6.12
CA ARG A 334 3.50 15.22 5.35
C ARG A 334 2.74 14.48 4.24
N ARG A 335 3.39 13.53 3.59
CA ARG A 335 2.75 12.70 2.56
C ARG A 335 1.82 11.65 3.16
N VAL A 336 2.25 10.98 4.23
CA VAL A 336 1.47 9.98 4.96
C VAL A 336 0.14 10.57 5.42
N TRP A 337 0.14 11.72 6.10
CA TRP A 337 -1.09 12.35 6.57
C TRP A 337 -2.03 12.80 5.44
N LYS A 338 -1.50 13.21 4.29
CA LYS A 338 -2.33 13.47 3.09
C LYS A 338 -3.01 12.20 2.58
N GLY A 339 -2.28 11.08 2.54
CA GLY A 339 -2.81 9.77 2.14
C GLY A 339 -3.81 9.19 3.15
N GLU A 340 -3.50 9.31 4.46
CA GLU A 340 -4.42 8.94 5.54
C GLU A 340 -5.73 9.72 5.45
N ARG A 341 -5.65 11.06 5.34
CA ARG A 341 -6.82 11.91 5.18
C ARG A 341 -7.69 11.45 4.00
N PHE A 342 -7.08 11.14 2.86
CA PHE A 342 -7.84 10.70 1.69
C PHE A 342 -8.48 9.33 1.90
N SER A 343 -7.72 8.36 2.43
CA SER A 343 -8.25 7.02 2.72
C SER A 343 -9.35 7.05 3.77
N TRP A 344 -9.18 7.84 4.83
CA TRP A 344 -10.20 8.08 5.86
C TRP A 344 -11.45 8.72 5.27
N PHE A 345 -11.29 9.77 4.44
CA PHE A 345 -12.40 10.44 3.74
C PHE A 345 -13.18 9.46 2.88
N MET A 346 -12.51 8.69 2.01
CA MET A 346 -13.14 7.69 1.16
C MET A 346 -13.87 6.60 1.96
N THR A 347 -13.27 6.18 3.07
CA THR A 347 -13.88 5.19 3.96
C THR A 347 -15.16 5.75 4.58
N ARG A 348 -15.13 6.95 5.12
CA ARG A 348 -16.31 7.60 5.69
C ARG A 348 -17.39 7.93 4.67
N LEU A 349 -16.99 8.27 3.45
CA LEU A 349 -17.93 8.61 2.38
C LEU A 349 -18.76 7.40 1.92
N LEU A 350 -18.15 6.20 1.88
CA LEU A 350 -18.70 5.06 1.14
C LEU A 350 -19.16 3.88 2.03
N HIS A 351 -18.72 3.80 3.29
CA HIS A 351 -19.09 2.68 4.16
C HIS A 351 -20.31 3.01 5.03
N ASP A 352 -21.08 1.98 5.35
CA ASP A 352 -22.12 2.08 6.37
C ASP A 352 -21.51 1.88 7.77
N PHE A 353 -21.83 2.79 8.68
CA PHE A 353 -21.42 2.74 10.09
C PHE A 353 -22.66 2.48 10.93
N GLN A 354 -22.82 1.26 11.40
CA GLN A 354 -24.05 0.80 12.08
C GLN A 354 -24.46 1.65 13.30
N GLU A 355 -23.49 2.25 14.00
CA GLU A 355 -23.70 3.07 15.20
C GLU A 355 -23.95 4.57 14.90
N GLN A 356 -24.06 4.96 13.63
CA GLN A 356 -24.32 6.35 13.25
C GLN A 356 -25.71 6.81 13.68
N SER A 357 -25.75 8.01 14.24
CA SER A 357 -27.03 8.71 14.49
C SER A 357 -27.74 9.06 13.18
N GLY A 358 -29.02 9.40 13.26
CA GLY A 358 -29.75 9.91 12.09
C GLY A 358 -29.11 11.19 11.52
N PHE A 359 -28.53 12.04 12.36
CA PHE A 359 -27.80 13.23 11.94
C PHE A 359 -26.53 12.86 11.14
N ASP A 360 -25.70 11.93 11.65
CA ASP A 360 -24.46 11.51 10.99
C ASP A 360 -24.74 10.92 9.59
N ARG A 361 -25.79 10.11 9.47
CA ARG A 361 -26.22 9.56 8.15
C ARG A 361 -26.62 10.66 7.18
N ARG A 362 -27.33 11.69 7.64
CA ARG A 362 -27.70 12.83 6.79
C ARG A 362 -26.47 13.66 6.40
N MET A 363 -25.51 13.85 7.31
CA MET A 363 -24.25 14.51 6.99
C MET A 363 -23.43 13.70 5.98
N GLN A 364 -23.34 12.40 6.15
CA GLN A 364 -22.66 11.53 5.18
C GLN A 364 -23.32 11.59 3.79
N GLN A 365 -24.65 11.62 3.74
CA GLN A 365 -25.37 11.81 2.47
C GLN A 365 -25.05 13.17 1.85
N ALA A 366 -25.08 14.25 2.63
CA ALA A 366 -24.75 15.60 2.16
C ALA A 366 -23.30 15.69 1.63
N GLU A 367 -22.34 15.02 2.30
CA GLU A 367 -20.96 14.89 1.83
C GLU A 367 -20.89 14.16 0.48
N ARG A 368 -21.61 13.05 0.31
CA ARG A 368 -21.69 12.33 -0.97
C ARG A 368 -22.27 13.22 -2.07
N ASP A 369 -23.38 13.90 -1.79
CA ASP A 369 -24.04 14.79 -2.74
C ASP A 369 -23.13 15.94 -3.18
N TYR A 370 -22.38 16.54 -2.24
CA TYR A 370 -21.44 17.61 -2.56
C TYR A 370 -20.22 17.11 -3.36
N PHE A 371 -19.49 16.11 -2.83
CA PHE A 371 -18.23 15.67 -3.46
C PHE A 371 -18.46 14.97 -4.80
N LEU A 372 -19.52 14.21 -4.94
CA LEU A 372 -19.82 13.49 -6.17
C LEU A 372 -20.71 14.30 -7.15
N GLY A 373 -21.30 15.40 -6.69
CA GLY A 373 -22.14 16.30 -7.49
C GLY A 373 -21.43 17.56 -7.98
N SER A 374 -20.21 17.85 -7.50
CA SER A 374 -19.50 19.08 -7.87
C SER A 374 -18.20 18.79 -8.60
N GLN A 375 -17.85 19.65 -9.57
CA GLN A 375 -16.58 19.58 -10.29
C GLN A 375 -15.38 19.66 -9.33
N ALA A 376 -15.43 20.53 -8.32
CA ALA A 376 -14.38 20.68 -7.33
C ALA A 376 -14.20 19.39 -6.48
N GLY A 377 -15.31 18.77 -6.09
CA GLY A 377 -15.29 17.49 -5.35
C GLY A 377 -14.69 16.36 -6.18
N LEU A 378 -15.14 16.20 -7.43
CA LEU A 378 -14.60 15.20 -8.35
C LEU A 378 -13.11 15.42 -8.64
N THR A 379 -12.68 16.69 -8.81
CA THR A 379 -11.27 17.03 -9.00
C THR A 379 -10.44 16.66 -7.75
N THR A 380 -10.96 16.97 -6.55
CA THR A 380 -10.30 16.59 -5.30
C THR A 380 -10.12 15.06 -5.18
N ILE A 381 -11.15 14.30 -5.55
CA ILE A 381 -11.05 12.83 -5.58
C ILE A 381 -10.00 12.40 -6.60
N ALA A 382 -10.06 12.91 -7.83
CA ALA A 382 -9.17 12.51 -8.91
C ALA A 382 -7.68 12.78 -8.59
N GLU A 383 -7.34 14.00 -8.15
CA GLU A 383 -5.96 14.39 -7.79
C GLU A 383 -5.36 13.49 -6.70
N ASN A 384 -6.15 13.23 -5.66
CA ASN A 384 -5.71 12.36 -4.59
C ASN A 384 -5.63 10.90 -5.05
N TYR A 385 -6.53 10.46 -5.94
CA TYR A 385 -6.57 9.06 -6.39
C TYR A 385 -5.38 8.72 -7.27
N VAL A 386 -5.02 9.55 -8.23
CA VAL A 386 -3.85 9.35 -9.12
C VAL A 386 -2.50 9.59 -8.44
N GLY A 387 -2.53 10.16 -7.25
CA GLY A 387 -1.36 10.48 -6.45
C GLY A 387 -0.90 11.93 -6.59
N LEU A 388 -0.80 12.59 -5.42
CA LEU A 388 -0.19 13.91 -5.33
C LEU A 388 1.30 13.83 -5.70
N PRO A 389 1.93 14.86 -6.25
CA PRO A 389 3.34 14.86 -6.59
C PRO A 389 4.22 14.68 -5.34
N PHE A 390 5.40 14.07 -5.52
CA PHE A 390 6.42 14.04 -4.48
C PHE A 390 7.01 15.44 -4.26
N GLU A 391 7.23 15.79 -2.99
CA GLU A 391 7.92 17.02 -2.65
C GLU A 391 9.44 16.86 -2.91
N ALA A 392 10.09 17.94 -3.33
CA ALA A 392 11.54 17.90 -3.56
C ALA A 392 12.30 17.76 -2.24
N VAL A 393 13.31 16.93 -2.21
CA VAL A 393 14.31 16.85 -1.14
C VAL A 393 15.30 18.00 -1.35
N ARG A 394 15.36 18.94 -0.41
CA ARG A 394 16.19 20.16 -0.53
C ARG A 394 17.09 20.32 0.69
#